data_43c37ec71f59c94ab088b6026429c783
#
_entry.id   43c37ec71f59c94ab088b6026429c783
#
_cell.length_a   1.000
_cell.length_b   1.000
_cell.length_c   1.000
_cell.angle_alpha   90.00
_cell.angle_beta   90.00
_cell.angle_gamma   90.00
#
_symmetry.space_group_name_H-M   'P 1'
#
loop_
_entity.id
_entity.type
_entity.pdbx_description
1 polymer ?
#
loop_
_entity_poly.entity_id
_entity_poly.type
_entity_poly.pdbx_seq_one_letter_code
_entity_poly.pdbx_strand_id
1 'polypeptide(L)'
;MVEHVRVAFGTGIVLGLWCGQLAVPPTTAHLLTYHDGRCNANCQFCPQARGSTADMKMLSRVVWPRCDFERVLSAFEEKNDEFVRICVQTVNYKGVIDDVCELVAQIKNKCDTPISVSCQPLEIEDIEKLREVGAERVSIALDAATPELFDRLKGEGVGSSYTLEGHIKALDDARTIFGDKVSTHLIVGLGESERDMVQTIQLLHDRGITTGLFAFTPIVGTPLADRPQPDVLSYRRIQLARFLISNNLGRVERMCFVDGRVSDFGVTQEELCTAVNSGEPFRTSGCPGCNRPFYNESPRGPIYNYPRRPTRNEIESIKEMLDLE
;
A
#
# COMPACT_ATOMS: atom_id res chain seq x y z
N MET A 1 -4.77 -16.63 21.95
CA MET A 1 -3.78 -17.32 21.07
C MET A 1 -4.30 -17.31 19.65
N VAL A 2 -3.53 -16.78 18.72
CA VAL A 2 -3.92 -16.68 17.31
C VAL A 2 -3.77 -18.04 16.64
N GLU A 3 -4.88 -18.65 16.25
CA GLU A 3 -4.89 -19.97 15.59
C GLU A 3 -4.79 -19.85 14.07
N HIS A 4 -5.26 -18.76 13.49
CA HIS A 4 -5.39 -18.62 12.05
C HIS A 4 -4.90 -17.23 11.58
N VAL A 5 -4.40 -17.20 10.36
CA VAL A 5 -4.03 -15.98 9.62
C VAL A 5 -4.48 -16.15 8.15
N ARG A 6 -4.71 -15.05 7.46
CA ARG A 6 -4.90 -15.07 6.01
C ARG A 6 -3.56 -14.82 5.33
N VAL A 7 -3.27 -15.56 4.28
CA VAL A 7 -2.02 -15.46 3.53
C VAL A 7 -2.33 -15.06 2.10
N ALA A 8 -1.68 -14.01 1.58
CA ALA A 8 -1.84 -13.62 0.18
C ALA A 8 -1.44 -14.78 -0.73
N PHE A 9 -2.20 -15.03 -1.80
CA PHE A 9 -2.04 -16.24 -2.63
C PHE A 9 -0.61 -16.43 -3.13
N GLY A 10 0.03 -15.37 -3.64
CA GLY A 10 1.43 -15.42 -4.08
C GLY A 10 2.42 -15.73 -2.97
N THR A 11 2.21 -15.19 -1.77
CA THR A 11 3.01 -15.51 -0.58
C THR A 11 2.92 -16.99 -0.25
N GLY A 12 1.73 -17.55 -0.25
CA GLY A 12 1.55 -18.96 0.07
C GLY A 12 2.14 -19.92 -0.96
N ILE A 13 2.23 -19.53 -2.24
CA ILE A 13 2.96 -20.32 -3.24
C ILE A 13 4.45 -20.34 -2.91
N VAL A 14 5.06 -19.18 -2.59
CA VAL A 14 6.49 -19.09 -2.23
C VAL A 14 6.77 -19.89 -0.95
N LEU A 15 5.89 -19.80 0.04
CA LEU A 15 5.99 -20.59 1.29
C LEU A 15 5.73 -22.09 1.08
N GLY A 16 5.23 -22.54 -0.09
CA GLY A 16 4.89 -23.93 -0.33
C GLY A 16 3.61 -24.40 0.37
N LEU A 17 2.77 -23.45 0.84
CA LEU A 17 1.49 -23.77 1.46
C LEU A 17 0.48 -24.32 0.44
N TRP A 18 0.61 -23.94 -0.82
CA TRP A 18 -0.15 -24.44 -1.98
C TRP A 18 0.64 -24.33 -3.28
N CYS A 19 0.22 -25.11 -4.27
CA CYS A 19 0.84 -25.12 -5.59
C CYS A 19 0.33 -23.95 -6.46
N GLY A 20 1.20 -23.44 -7.34
CA GLY A 20 0.86 -22.40 -8.31
C GLY A 20 2.07 -21.93 -9.11
N GLN A 21 1.81 -21.11 -10.13
CA GLN A 21 2.85 -20.44 -10.90
C GLN A 21 2.70 -18.94 -10.74
N LEU A 22 3.81 -18.24 -10.59
CA LEU A 22 3.88 -16.79 -10.43
C LEU A 22 4.63 -16.18 -11.60
N ALA A 23 4.05 -15.18 -12.25
CA ALA A 23 4.76 -14.40 -13.25
C ALA A 23 5.93 -13.61 -12.64
N VAL A 24 5.74 -13.14 -11.41
CA VAL A 24 6.78 -12.51 -10.57
C VAL A 24 6.52 -12.95 -9.13
N PRO A 25 7.47 -13.56 -8.43
CA PRO A 25 7.31 -13.87 -7.01
C PRO A 25 7.28 -12.60 -6.16
N PRO A 26 6.49 -12.58 -5.07
CA PRO A 26 6.55 -11.49 -4.10
C PRO A 26 7.86 -11.52 -3.31
N THR A 27 8.48 -10.35 -3.17
CA THR A 27 9.66 -10.17 -2.30
C THR A 27 9.27 -9.89 -0.84
N THR A 28 8.01 -9.58 -0.60
CA THR A 28 7.44 -9.40 0.74
C THR A 28 6.37 -10.46 0.97
N ALA A 29 6.47 -11.19 2.08
CA ALA A 29 5.39 -12.05 2.53
C ALA A 29 4.25 -11.20 3.08
N HIS A 30 3.04 -11.35 2.52
CA HIS A 30 1.88 -10.59 2.95
C HIS A 30 0.91 -11.47 3.73
N LEU A 31 0.69 -11.11 4.99
CA LEU A 31 -0.28 -11.72 5.89
C LEU A 31 -1.39 -10.71 6.20
N LEU A 32 -2.58 -11.21 6.51
CA LEU A 32 -3.72 -10.41 6.97
C LEU A 32 -4.31 -11.08 8.21
N THR A 33 -4.58 -10.30 9.25
CA THR A 33 -5.24 -10.83 10.46
C THR A 33 -6.53 -11.54 10.09
N TYR A 34 -6.83 -12.63 10.80
CA TYR A 34 -8.05 -13.38 10.61
C TYR A 34 -9.09 -13.01 11.65
N HIS A 35 -10.30 -12.79 11.19
CA HIS A 35 -11.49 -12.59 12.00
C HIS A 35 -12.68 -13.20 11.28
N ASP A 36 -13.61 -13.86 12.01
CA ASP A 36 -14.79 -14.49 11.42
C ASP A 36 -15.81 -13.47 10.88
N GLY A 37 -15.76 -12.22 11.37
CA GLY A 37 -16.58 -11.11 10.89
C GLY A 37 -15.90 -10.23 9.85
N ARG A 38 -16.62 -9.19 9.41
CA ARG A 38 -16.07 -8.14 8.56
C ARG A 38 -15.34 -7.09 9.39
N CYS A 39 -14.53 -6.29 8.70
CA CYS A 39 -13.85 -5.12 9.26
C CYS A 39 -14.87 -4.15 9.89
N ASN A 40 -14.55 -3.57 11.05
CA ASN A 40 -15.36 -2.50 11.66
C ASN A 40 -15.34 -1.20 10.85
N ALA A 41 -14.32 -0.99 10.01
CA ALA A 41 -14.27 0.12 9.08
C ALA A 41 -15.24 -0.10 7.90
N ASN A 42 -15.64 1.00 7.24
CA ASN A 42 -16.60 0.95 6.14
C ASN A 42 -16.09 1.60 4.86
N CYS A 43 -14.79 1.45 4.58
CA CYS A 43 -14.17 2.04 3.39
C CYS A 43 -14.85 1.53 2.11
N GLN A 44 -15.37 2.43 1.27
CA GLN A 44 -16.21 2.09 0.11
C GLN A 44 -15.51 1.30 -0.98
N PHE A 45 -14.20 1.34 -1.02
CA PHE A 45 -13.36 0.60 -1.98
C PHE A 45 -12.92 -0.78 -1.48
N CYS A 46 -13.19 -1.13 -0.21
CA CYS A 46 -12.57 -2.28 0.43
C CYS A 46 -13.54 -3.49 0.49
N PRO A 47 -13.11 -4.66 -0.02
CA PRO A 47 -13.92 -5.88 0.08
C PRO A 47 -14.11 -6.38 1.52
N GLN A 48 -13.24 -5.97 2.46
CA GLN A 48 -13.34 -6.32 3.88
C GLN A 48 -14.31 -5.42 4.67
N ALA A 49 -14.74 -4.29 4.10
CA ALA A 49 -15.59 -3.30 4.79
C ALA A 49 -16.88 -3.94 5.35
N ARG A 50 -17.36 -3.41 6.50
CA ARG A 50 -18.55 -3.96 7.17
C ARG A 50 -19.80 -3.97 6.29
N GLY A 51 -19.97 -2.99 5.40
CA GLY A 51 -21.09 -2.88 4.46
C GLY A 51 -20.85 -3.55 3.10
N SER A 52 -19.68 -4.15 2.86
CA SER A 52 -19.37 -4.82 1.60
C SER A 52 -20.07 -6.17 1.51
N THR A 53 -20.52 -6.54 0.30
CA THR A 53 -21.02 -7.88 -0.04
C THR A 53 -19.98 -8.70 -0.81
N ALA A 54 -18.77 -8.16 -1.02
CA ALA A 54 -17.68 -8.84 -1.70
C ALA A 54 -17.22 -10.09 -0.93
N ASP A 55 -16.51 -10.99 -1.62
CA ASP A 55 -15.90 -12.15 -0.98
C ASP A 55 -14.89 -11.71 0.09
N MET A 56 -15.12 -12.13 1.32
CA MET A 56 -14.25 -11.84 2.48
C MET A 56 -12.84 -12.45 2.35
N LYS A 57 -12.62 -13.33 1.39
CA LYS A 57 -11.27 -13.85 1.10
C LYS A 57 -10.42 -12.84 0.32
N MET A 58 -10.99 -11.76 -0.19
CA MET A 58 -10.29 -10.78 -1.01
C MET A 58 -9.79 -9.60 -0.20
N LEU A 59 -8.59 -9.12 -0.53
CA LEU A 59 -8.13 -7.77 -0.23
C LEU A 59 -7.53 -7.19 -1.50
N SER A 60 -8.07 -6.04 -1.98
CA SER A 60 -7.94 -5.62 -3.36
C SER A 60 -8.38 -6.78 -4.28
N ARG A 61 -7.72 -7.02 -5.41
CA ARG A 61 -8.04 -8.14 -6.33
C ARG A 61 -7.35 -9.46 -5.98
N VAL A 62 -6.59 -9.50 -4.90
CA VAL A 62 -5.86 -10.71 -4.46
C VAL A 62 -6.70 -11.51 -3.48
N VAL A 63 -6.65 -12.82 -3.62
CA VAL A 63 -7.28 -13.75 -2.68
C VAL A 63 -6.33 -14.07 -1.54
N TRP A 64 -6.87 -14.09 -0.31
CA TRP A 64 -6.13 -14.35 0.92
C TRP A 64 -6.80 -15.51 1.68
N PRO A 65 -6.50 -16.76 1.33
CA PRO A 65 -7.05 -17.90 2.03
C PRO A 65 -6.67 -17.92 3.51
N ARG A 66 -7.58 -18.42 4.35
CA ARG A 66 -7.28 -18.73 5.74
C ARG A 66 -6.29 -19.89 5.80
N CYS A 67 -5.32 -19.79 6.68
CA CYS A 67 -4.34 -20.82 6.96
C CYS A 67 -4.17 -20.97 8.47
N ASP A 68 -3.86 -22.17 8.90
CA ASP A 68 -3.40 -22.45 10.24
C ASP A 68 -2.08 -21.71 10.50
N PHE A 69 -1.99 -20.98 11.61
CA PHE A 69 -0.84 -20.09 11.84
C PHE A 69 0.43 -20.88 12.16
N GLU A 70 0.34 -22.01 12.87
CA GLU A 70 1.51 -22.87 13.13
C GLU A 70 2.12 -23.40 11.83
N ARG A 71 1.28 -23.72 10.85
CA ARG A 71 1.75 -24.13 9.53
C ARG A 71 2.49 -22.99 8.79
N VAL A 72 2.02 -21.75 8.95
CA VAL A 72 2.69 -20.56 8.39
C VAL A 72 4.02 -20.30 9.09
N LEU A 73 4.07 -20.43 10.42
CA LEU A 73 5.30 -20.30 11.21
C LEU A 73 6.35 -21.32 10.80
N SER A 74 5.97 -22.59 10.66
CA SER A 74 6.88 -23.65 10.17
C SER A 74 7.42 -23.34 8.77
N ALA A 75 6.57 -22.83 7.88
CA ALA A 75 6.99 -22.43 6.54
C ALA A 75 7.97 -21.24 6.55
N PHE A 76 7.82 -20.27 7.46
CA PHE A 76 8.78 -19.20 7.63
C PHE A 76 10.12 -19.68 8.18
N GLU A 77 10.12 -20.62 9.11
CA GLU A 77 11.34 -21.24 9.65
C GLU A 77 12.14 -21.96 8.55
N GLU A 78 11.46 -22.67 7.63
CA GLU A 78 12.06 -23.39 6.52
C GLU A 78 12.52 -22.46 5.37
N LYS A 79 11.87 -21.30 5.19
CA LYS A 79 12.02 -20.42 4.02
C LYS A 79 12.26 -18.95 4.39
N ASN A 80 13.03 -18.70 5.45
CA ASN A 80 13.29 -17.36 5.97
C ASN A 80 13.97 -16.44 4.93
N ASP A 81 14.80 -16.98 4.03
CA ASP A 81 15.57 -16.22 3.04
C ASP A 81 14.79 -15.86 1.76
N GLU A 82 13.57 -16.37 1.60
CA GLU A 82 12.75 -16.13 0.39
C GLU A 82 12.14 -14.71 0.34
N PHE A 83 12.10 -14.03 1.49
CA PHE A 83 11.50 -12.70 1.59
C PHE A 83 12.44 -11.69 2.23
N VAL A 84 12.45 -10.48 1.67
CA VAL A 84 13.17 -9.34 2.28
C VAL A 84 12.38 -8.70 3.43
N ARG A 85 11.09 -9.04 3.56
CA ARG A 85 10.18 -8.48 4.56
C ARG A 85 8.93 -9.34 4.74
N ILE A 86 8.36 -9.31 5.93
CA ILE A 86 7.01 -9.80 6.22
C ILE A 86 6.12 -8.58 6.49
N CYS A 87 4.94 -8.51 5.87
CA CYS A 87 3.97 -7.45 6.09
C CYS A 87 2.69 -8.04 6.69
N VAL A 88 2.41 -7.72 7.95
CA VAL A 88 1.17 -8.07 8.64
C VAL A 88 0.18 -6.92 8.43
N GLN A 89 -0.89 -7.17 7.68
CA GLN A 89 -1.98 -6.22 7.46
C GLN A 89 -3.13 -6.54 8.42
N THR A 90 -3.92 -5.53 8.78
CA THR A 90 -5.01 -5.70 9.72
C THR A 90 -6.38 -5.54 9.06
N VAL A 91 -7.30 -6.40 9.45
CA VAL A 91 -8.74 -6.13 9.43
C VAL A 91 -9.09 -5.52 10.79
N ASN A 92 -9.82 -4.41 10.84
CA ASN A 92 -10.12 -3.75 12.10
C ASN A 92 -11.27 -4.42 12.85
N TYR A 93 -10.98 -4.98 14.03
CA TYR A 93 -11.91 -5.59 14.97
C TYR A 93 -11.40 -5.40 16.41
N LYS A 94 -12.29 -5.65 17.40
CA LYS A 94 -11.92 -5.51 18.82
C LYS A 94 -10.83 -6.55 19.19
N GLY A 95 -9.69 -6.07 19.71
CA GLY A 95 -8.54 -6.90 20.10
C GLY A 95 -7.53 -7.17 18.98
N VAL A 96 -7.70 -6.55 17.81
CA VAL A 96 -6.77 -6.76 16.67
C VAL A 96 -5.31 -6.46 17.01
N ILE A 97 -5.04 -5.52 17.89
CA ILE A 97 -3.66 -5.15 18.26
C ILE A 97 -3.00 -6.25 19.09
N ASP A 98 -3.73 -6.86 20.01
CA ASP A 98 -3.23 -7.99 20.79
C ASP A 98 -2.91 -9.17 19.87
N ASP A 99 -3.78 -9.47 18.89
CA ASP A 99 -3.53 -10.50 17.87
C ASP A 99 -2.32 -10.16 16.99
N VAL A 100 -2.15 -8.90 16.57
CA VAL A 100 -0.98 -8.47 15.79
C VAL A 100 0.31 -8.58 16.60
N CYS A 101 0.28 -8.16 17.88
CA CYS A 101 1.44 -8.31 18.77
C CYS A 101 1.83 -9.78 18.91
N GLU A 102 0.86 -10.67 19.09
CA GLU A 102 1.10 -12.09 19.16
C GLU A 102 1.68 -12.64 17.84
N LEU A 103 1.08 -12.28 16.68
CA LEU A 103 1.60 -12.66 15.36
C LEU A 103 3.05 -12.23 15.17
N VAL A 104 3.35 -10.95 15.47
CA VAL A 104 4.71 -10.40 15.32
C VAL A 104 5.70 -11.13 16.22
N ALA A 105 5.37 -11.32 17.51
CA ALA A 105 6.25 -11.99 18.46
C ALA A 105 6.53 -13.45 18.05
N GLN A 106 5.50 -14.20 17.64
CA GLN A 106 5.67 -15.59 17.22
C GLN A 106 6.49 -15.71 15.92
N ILE A 107 6.27 -14.82 14.93
CA ILE A 107 7.07 -14.80 13.70
C ILE A 107 8.53 -14.46 14.02
N LYS A 108 8.80 -13.48 14.89
CA LYS A 108 10.15 -13.10 15.30
C LYS A 108 10.91 -14.22 15.99
N ASN A 109 10.21 -15.12 16.67
CA ASN A 109 10.81 -16.32 17.27
C ASN A 109 11.22 -17.39 16.23
N LYS A 110 10.72 -17.27 15.00
CA LYS A 110 10.96 -18.26 13.92
C LYS A 110 11.90 -17.75 12.83
N CYS A 111 11.96 -16.47 12.58
CA CYS A 111 12.83 -15.88 11.55
C CYS A 111 13.24 -14.45 11.88
N ASP A 112 14.39 -14.03 11.34
CA ASP A 112 14.94 -12.67 11.51
C ASP A 112 14.42 -11.67 10.48
N THR A 113 13.62 -12.11 9.52
CA THR A 113 13.06 -11.26 8.46
C THR A 113 12.36 -10.02 9.06
N PRO A 114 12.68 -8.79 8.61
CA PRO A 114 12.05 -7.58 9.12
C PRO A 114 10.53 -7.59 8.96
N ILE A 115 9.79 -7.16 9.98
CA ILE A 115 8.33 -7.16 9.98
C ILE A 115 7.80 -5.73 9.88
N SER A 116 6.87 -5.51 8.94
CA SER A 116 6.05 -4.30 8.86
C SER A 116 4.62 -4.62 9.31
N VAL A 117 4.00 -3.70 10.06
CA VAL A 117 2.57 -3.76 10.38
C VAL A 117 1.84 -2.68 9.60
N SER A 118 0.74 -3.03 8.93
CA SER A 118 -0.13 -2.08 8.23
C SER A 118 -1.52 -2.10 8.86
N CYS A 119 -1.92 -0.98 9.44
CA CYS A 119 -3.12 -0.87 10.28
C CYS A 119 -3.93 0.41 9.99
N GLN A 120 -5.06 0.54 10.65
CA GLN A 120 -5.79 1.79 10.80
C GLN A 120 -5.16 2.62 11.93
N PRO A 121 -5.54 3.89 12.14
CA PRO A 121 -5.04 4.70 13.25
C PRO A 121 -5.18 3.98 14.59
N LEU A 122 -4.14 4.10 15.39
CA LEU A 122 -4.02 3.52 16.72
C LEU A 122 -3.70 4.63 17.72
N GLU A 123 -4.02 4.39 18.98
CA GLU A 123 -3.49 5.20 20.08
C GLU A 123 -1.99 4.97 20.24
N ILE A 124 -1.31 5.94 20.85
CA ILE A 124 0.16 5.93 20.93
C ILE A 124 0.69 4.71 21.69
N GLU A 125 -0.01 4.28 22.73
CA GLU A 125 0.34 3.11 23.54
C GLU A 125 0.29 1.81 22.72
N ASP A 126 -0.63 1.71 21.77
CA ASP A 126 -0.73 0.55 20.88
C ASP A 126 0.37 0.57 19.81
N ILE A 127 0.77 1.77 19.35
CA ILE A 127 1.92 1.92 18.45
C ILE A 127 3.24 1.52 19.18
N GLU A 128 3.39 1.90 20.45
CA GLU A 128 4.53 1.48 21.29
C GLU A 128 4.58 -0.03 21.43
N LYS A 129 3.47 -0.69 21.76
CA LYS A 129 3.40 -2.17 21.83
C LYS A 129 3.88 -2.83 20.54
N LEU A 130 3.47 -2.33 19.36
CA LEU A 130 3.96 -2.87 18.08
C LEU A 130 5.48 -2.78 17.96
N ARG A 131 6.08 -1.69 18.43
CA ARG A 131 7.53 -1.51 18.44
C ARG A 131 8.22 -2.48 19.40
N GLU A 132 7.66 -2.64 20.60
CA GLU A 132 8.19 -3.52 21.65
C GLU A 132 8.21 -4.99 21.25
N VAL A 133 7.17 -5.48 20.57
CA VAL A 133 7.11 -6.86 20.08
C VAL A 133 8.00 -7.12 18.87
N GLY A 134 8.68 -6.10 18.34
CA GLY A 134 9.68 -6.24 17.28
C GLY A 134 9.21 -5.89 15.87
N ALA A 135 8.09 -5.18 15.71
CA ALA A 135 7.78 -4.57 14.43
C ALA A 135 8.88 -3.56 14.06
N GLU A 136 9.45 -3.69 12.86
CA GLU A 136 10.48 -2.77 12.38
C GLU A 136 9.87 -1.50 11.81
N ARG A 137 8.71 -1.59 11.17
CA ARG A 137 8.04 -0.51 10.45
C ARG A 137 6.53 -0.56 10.68
N VAL A 138 5.91 0.60 10.73
CA VAL A 138 4.46 0.73 10.77
C VAL A 138 3.94 1.52 9.55
N SER A 139 2.76 1.14 9.07
CA SER A 139 2.04 1.84 8.01
C SER A 139 0.61 2.11 8.46
N ILE A 140 0.17 3.37 8.38
CA ILE A 140 -1.21 3.75 8.67
C ILE A 140 -1.85 4.21 7.36
N ALA A 141 -2.90 3.49 6.95
CA ALA A 141 -3.53 3.66 5.64
C ALA A 141 -4.32 4.96 5.53
N LEU A 142 -3.82 5.96 4.81
CA LEU A 142 -4.53 7.21 4.55
C LEU A 142 -5.58 7.05 3.45
N ASP A 143 -5.22 6.39 2.36
CA ASP A 143 -6.03 6.05 1.19
C ASP A 143 -6.42 7.25 0.31
N ALA A 144 -7.12 8.25 0.85
CA ALA A 144 -7.65 9.39 0.09
C ALA A 144 -6.77 10.64 0.21
N ALA A 145 -6.70 11.43 -0.87
CA ALA A 145 -5.82 12.59 -0.98
C ALA A 145 -6.45 13.90 -0.46
N THR A 146 -7.78 13.99 -0.31
CA THR A 146 -8.43 15.21 0.18
C THR A 146 -9.38 14.91 1.35
N PRO A 147 -9.65 15.91 2.22
CA PRO A 147 -10.59 15.76 3.32
C PRO A 147 -11.99 15.32 2.87
N GLU A 148 -12.49 15.89 1.77
CA GLU A 148 -13.82 15.61 1.23
C GLU A 148 -13.93 14.18 0.70
N LEU A 149 -12.86 13.69 0.02
CA LEU A 149 -12.80 12.31 -0.45
C LEU A 149 -12.64 11.34 0.71
N PHE A 150 -11.80 11.68 1.67
CA PHE A 150 -11.60 10.87 2.87
C PHE A 150 -12.92 10.68 3.61
N ASP A 151 -13.61 11.79 3.89
CA ASP A 151 -14.88 11.75 4.60
C ASP A 151 -15.91 10.89 3.85
N ARG A 152 -16.11 11.16 2.58
CA ARG A 152 -17.07 10.45 1.74
C ARG A 152 -16.80 8.96 1.60
N LEU A 153 -15.53 8.53 1.59
CA LEU A 153 -15.14 7.15 1.26
C LEU A 153 -14.71 6.32 2.47
N LYS A 154 -14.32 6.95 3.57
CA LYS A 154 -13.73 6.27 4.73
C LYS A 154 -14.16 6.90 6.07
N GLY A 155 -14.60 8.17 6.07
CA GLY A 155 -14.95 8.94 7.25
C GLY A 155 -16.44 8.91 7.61
N GLU A 156 -16.97 10.05 8.04
CA GLU A 156 -18.35 10.21 8.52
C GLU A 156 -19.37 9.87 7.42
N GLY A 157 -19.07 10.22 6.16
CA GLY A 157 -19.94 9.94 5.01
C GLY A 157 -20.28 8.46 4.80
N VAL A 158 -19.51 7.55 5.41
CA VAL A 158 -19.78 6.10 5.43
C VAL A 158 -20.11 5.57 6.82
N GLY A 159 -20.42 6.48 7.77
CA GLY A 159 -20.73 6.15 9.16
C GLY A 159 -19.51 5.61 9.92
N SER A 160 -18.32 6.09 9.61
CA SER A 160 -17.08 5.79 10.35
C SER A 160 -16.72 6.98 11.24
N SER A 161 -16.00 6.72 12.34
CA SER A 161 -15.42 7.76 13.21
C SER A 161 -14.04 8.26 12.72
N TYR A 162 -13.54 7.76 11.60
CA TYR A 162 -12.26 8.17 11.06
C TYR A 162 -12.32 9.58 10.49
N THR A 163 -11.26 10.37 10.76
CA THR A 163 -11.04 11.68 10.16
C THR A 163 -9.66 11.73 9.50
N LEU A 164 -9.49 12.59 8.51
CA LEU A 164 -8.18 12.79 7.87
C LEU A 164 -7.16 13.29 8.90
N GLU A 165 -7.57 14.26 9.74
CA GLU A 165 -6.72 14.83 10.79
C GLU A 165 -6.30 13.76 11.79
N GLY A 166 -7.20 12.87 12.20
CA GLY A 166 -6.90 11.75 13.09
C GLY A 166 -5.88 10.78 12.47
N HIS A 167 -5.96 10.54 11.16
CA HIS A 167 -4.97 9.71 10.46
C HIS A 167 -3.60 10.39 10.38
N ILE A 168 -3.56 11.69 10.08
CA ILE A 168 -2.31 12.48 10.06
C ILE A 168 -1.69 12.51 11.45
N LYS A 169 -2.50 12.75 12.49
CA LYS A 169 -2.03 12.71 13.89
C LYS A 169 -1.41 11.34 14.22
N ALA A 170 -2.09 10.25 13.90
CA ALA A 170 -1.59 8.90 14.18
C ALA A 170 -0.29 8.60 13.40
N LEU A 171 -0.12 9.15 12.19
CA LEU A 171 1.13 9.07 11.43
C LEU A 171 2.25 9.88 12.11
N ASP A 172 1.95 11.08 12.62
CA ASP A 172 2.91 11.91 13.36
C ASP A 172 3.30 11.23 14.70
N ASP A 173 2.34 10.66 15.43
CA ASP A 173 2.59 9.88 16.65
C ASP A 173 3.48 8.66 16.33
N ALA A 174 3.19 7.94 15.26
CA ALA A 174 4.00 6.83 14.81
C ALA A 174 5.45 7.26 14.47
N ARG A 175 5.64 8.46 13.92
CA ARG A 175 6.96 9.04 13.65
C ARG A 175 7.80 9.23 14.92
N THR A 176 7.20 9.58 16.04
CA THR A 176 7.92 9.73 17.31
C THR A 176 8.50 8.39 17.80
N ILE A 177 7.83 7.26 17.48
CA ILE A 177 8.21 5.92 17.96
C ILE A 177 9.09 5.18 16.94
N PHE A 178 8.73 5.22 15.66
CA PHE A 178 9.37 4.46 14.58
C PHE A 178 10.38 5.25 13.75
N GLY A 179 10.52 6.57 13.99
CA GLY A 179 11.43 7.41 13.23
C GLY A 179 11.09 7.44 11.73
N ASP A 180 12.05 7.23 10.86
CA ASP A 180 11.91 7.19 9.39
C ASP A 180 11.23 5.91 8.87
N LYS A 181 10.84 5.02 9.76
CA LYS A 181 10.21 3.73 9.43
C LYS A 181 8.68 3.78 9.44
N VAL A 182 8.11 4.95 9.20
CA VAL A 182 6.66 5.16 9.05
C VAL A 182 6.31 5.30 7.58
N SER A 183 5.20 4.69 7.20
CA SER A 183 4.68 4.77 5.85
C SER A 183 3.16 4.91 5.83
N THR A 184 2.66 5.38 4.71
CA THR A 184 1.24 5.34 4.36
C THR A 184 1.08 4.94 2.92
N HIS A 185 -0.17 4.77 2.47
CA HIS A 185 -0.45 4.63 1.06
C HIS A 185 -1.64 5.51 0.65
N LEU A 186 -1.63 5.90 -0.61
CA LEU A 186 -2.69 6.64 -1.27
C LEU A 186 -3.20 5.81 -2.45
N ILE A 187 -4.51 5.85 -2.67
CA ILE A 187 -5.19 5.18 -3.78
C ILE A 187 -5.53 6.24 -4.82
N VAL A 188 -4.89 6.14 -5.99
CA VAL A 188 -5.16 7.01 -7.14
C VAL A 188 -6.40 6.52 -7.87
N GLY A 189 -7.32 7.42 -8.21
CA GLY A 189 -8.52 7.14 -8.96
C GLY A 189 -9.80 7.13 -8.11
N LEU A 190 -9.76 7.65 -6.89
CA LEU A 190 -10.93 7.80 -6.03
C LEU A 190 -11.76 9.06 -6.32
N GLY A 191 -11.23 10.01 -7.14
CA GLY A 191 -11.91 11.24 -7.56
C GLY A 191 -11.14 12.51 -7.32
N GLU A 192 -9.92 12.39 -6.84
CA GLU A 192 -8.94 13.47 -6.70
C GLU A 192 -8.38 13.91 -8.07
N SER A 193 -7.88 15.13 -8.13
CA SER A 193 -7.03 15.59 -9.23
C SER A 193 -5.57 15.15 -9.00
N GLU A 194 -4.74 15.22 -10.08
CA GLU A 194 -3.30 14.98 -9.93
C GLU A 194 -2.68 16.00 -8.96
N ARG A 195 -3.16 17.26 -8.98
CA ARG A 195 -2.73 18.31 -8.05
C ARG A 195 -2.98 17.92 -6.60
N ASP A 196 -4.19 17.47 -6.27
CA ASP A 196 -4.54 17.07 -4.90
C ASP A 196 -3.64 15.93 -4.42
N MET A 197 -3.44 14.93 -5.29
CA MET A 197 -2.58 13.79 -5.00
C MET A 197 -1.14 14.21 -4.75
N VAL A 198 -0.57 15.05 -5.62
CA VAL A 198 0.83 15.52 -5.52
C VAL A 198 1.04 16.42 -4.30
N GLN A 199 0.07 17.28 -3.97
CA GLN A 199 0.11 18.11 -2.76
C GLN A 199 0.12 17.24 -1.50
N THR A 200 -0.70 16.20 -1.46
CA THR A 200 -0.75 15.28 -0.31
C THR A 200 0.54 14.46 -0.22
N ILE A 201 1.11 14.03 -1.34
CA ILE A 201 2.43 13.36 -1.35
C ILE A 201 3.52 14.28 -0.79
N GLN A 202 3.52 15.57 -1.17
CA GLN A 202 4.47 16.55 -0.62
C GLN A 202 4.28 16.75 0.87
N LEU A 203 3.04 16.92 1.33
CA LEU A 203 2.71 17.06 2.75
C LEU A 203 3.25 15.88 3.58
N LEU A 204 3.08 14.66 3.09
CA LEU A 204 3.56 13.43 3.74
C LEU A 204 5.09 13.35 3.72
N HIS A 205 5.71 13.69 2.60
CA HIS A 205 7.17 13.73 2.47
C HIS A 205 7.80 14.73 3.45
N ASP A 206 7.25 15.94 3.56
CA ASP A 206 7.73 16.97 4.49
C ASP A 206 7.60 16.55 5.96
N ARG A 207 6.67 15.62 6.28
CA ARG A 207 6.55 14.96 7.58
C ARG A 207 7.49 13.75 7.73
N GLY A 208 8.28 13.42 6.70
CA GLY A 208 9.16 12.24 6.70
C GLY A 208 8.40 10.90 6.63
N ILE A 209 7.21 10.89 6.05
CA ILE A 209 6.37 9.70 5.88
C ILE A 209 6.55 9.14 4.49
N THR A 210 6.93 7.86 4.40
CA THR A 210 7.07 7.18 3.10
C THR A 210 5.69 6.92 2.48
N THR A 211 5.47 7.37 1.24
CA THR A 211 4.20 7.19 0.54
C THR A 211 4.28 6.09 -0.52
N GLY A 212 3.42 5.07 -0.39
CA GLY A 212 3.14 4.08 -1.41
C GLY A 212 1.93 4.48 -2.26
N LEU A 213 1.96 4.20 -3.56
CA LEU A 213 0.82 4.42 -4.46
C LEU A 213 0.14 3.11 -4.83
N PHE A 214 -1.19 3.13 -4.81
CA PHE A 214 -2.06 2.08 -5.31
C PHE A 214 -2.96 2.64 -6.41
N ALA A 215 -3.12 1.92 -7.51
CA ALA A 215 -4.19 2.22 -8.45
C ALA A 215 -5.51 1.68 -7.88
N PHE A 216 -6.56 2.49 -7.90
CA PHE A 216 -7.88 2.01 -7.54
C PHE A 216 -8.23 0.79 -8.39
N THR A 217 -8.82 -0.20 -7.75
CA THR A 217 -9.24 -1.45 -8.41
C THR A 217 -10.69 -1.72 -8.04
N PRO A 218 -11.62 -1.71 -9.00
CA PRO A 218 -13.02 -2.01 -8.73
C PRO A 218 -13.19 -3.48 -8.30
N ILE A 219 -13.92 -3.70 -7.22
CA ILE A 219 -14.21 -5.03 -6.68
C ILE A 219 -15.72 -5.22 -6.60
N VAL A 220 -16.20 -6.26 -7.24
CA VAL A 220 -17.63 -6.62 -7.19
C VAL A 220 -18.08 -6.82 -5.75
N GLY A 221 -19.20 -6.21 -5.39
CA GLY A 221 -19.75 -6.23 -4.03
C GLY A 221 -19.24 -5.09 -3.12
N THR A 222 -18.42 -4.18 -3.64
CA THR A 222 -18.12 -2.90 -2.99
C THR A 222 -18.96 -1.77 -3.59
N PRO A 223 -19.22 -0.66 -2.85
CA PRO A 223 -19.95 0.49 -3.40
C PRO A 223 -19.31 1.12 -4.64
N LEU A 224 -17.99 0.98 -4.82
CA LEU A 224 -17.26 1.52 -5.97
C LEU A 224 -17.01 0.47 -7.07
N ALA A 225 -17.76 -0.63 -7.11
CA ALA A 225 -17.57 -1.71 -8.07
C ALA A 225 -17.65 -1.27 -9.56
N ASP A 226 -18.46 -0.25 -9.84
CA ASP A 226 -18.67 0.25 -11.22
C ASP A 226 -17.76 1.44 -11.57
N ARG A 227 -16.92 1.90 -10.63
CA ARG A 227 -15.98 2.97 -10.89
C ARG A 227 -14.81 2.45 -11.74
N PRO A 228 -14.41 3.16 -12.82
CA PRO A 228 -13.26 2.75 -13.62
C PRO A 228 -11.96 2.88 -12.85
N GLN A 229 -10.95 2.11 -13.26
CA GLN A 229 -9.58 2.32 -12.83
C GLN A 229 -9.07 3.70 -13.30
N PRO A 230 -8.03 4.28 -12.66
CA PRO A 230 -7.48 5.55 -13.07
C PRO A 230 -6.92 5.47 -14.50
N ASP A 231 -6.91 6.62 -15.19
CA ASP A 231 -6.19 6.76 -16.46
C ASP A 231 -4.69 6.47 -16.25
N VAL A 232 -4.10 5.69 -17.15
CA VAL A 232 -2.71 5.24 -17.02
C VAL A 232 -1.74 6.42 -17.12
N LEU A 233 -1.97 7.36 -18.02
CA LEU A 233 -1.12 8.55 -18.18
C LEU A 233 -1.16 9.42 -16.92
N SER A 234 -2.35 9.64 -16.35
CA SER A 234 -2.51 10.35 -15.08
C SER A 234 -1.73 9.64 -13.96
N TYR A 235 -1.85 8.31 -13.88
CA TYR A 235 -1.11 7.52 -12.90
C TYR A 235 0.41 7.65 -13.08
N ARG A 236 0.93 7.65 -14.33
CA ARG A 236 2.35 7.85 -14.63
C ARG A 236 2.85 9.22 -14.19
N ARG A 237 2.06 10.30 -14.44
CA ARG A 237 2.42 11.64 -13.96
C ARG A 237 2.51 11.70 -12.43
N ILE A 238 1.56 11.10 -11.72
CA ILE A 238 1.59 11.03 -10.25
C ILE A 238 2.78 10.20 -9.74
N GLN A 239 3.08 9.06 -10.36
CA GLN A 239 4.25 8.24 -10.01
C GLN A 239 5.56 9.01 -10.17
N LEU A 240 5.70 9.75 -11.27
CA LEU A 240 6.89 10.55 -11.55
C LEU A 240 7.02 11.70 -10.56
N ALA A 241 5.94 12.45 -10.30
CA ALA A 241 5.92 13.51 -9.29
C ALA A 241 6.29 12.96 -7.89
N ARG A 242 5.69 11.82 -7.48
CA ARG A 242 6.04 11.16 -6.22
C ARG A 242 7.53 10.81 -6.16
N PHE A 243 8.08 10.26 -7.24
CA PHE A 243 9.50 9.89 -7.29
C PHE A 243 10.39 11.10 -7.12
N LEU A 244 10.12 12.19 -7.84
CA LEU A 244 10.89 13.44 -7.75
C LEU A 244 10.84 14.03 -6.33
N ILE A 245 9.66 14.08 -5.72
CA ILE A 245 9.47 14.56 -4.35
C ILE A 245 10.22 13.66 -3.36
N SER A 246 10.00 12.34 -3.43
CA SER A 246 10.56 11.39 -2.45
C SER A 246 12.09 11.29 -2.51
N ASN A 247 12.71 11.71 -3.62
CA ASN A 247 14.17 11.74 -3.78
C ASN A 247 14.75 13.17 -3.65
N ASN A 248 13.96 14.15 -3.23
CA ASN A 248 14.36 15.55 -3.10
C ASN A 248 14.87 16.18 -4.41
N LEU A 249 14.41 15.66 -5.56
CA LEU A 249 14.73 16.18 -6.90
C LEU A 249 13.77 17.30 -7.34
N GLY A 250 12.53 17.26 -6.85
CA GLY A 250 11.48 18.23 -7.14
C GLY A 250 10.59 18.48 -5.95
N ARG A 251 9.80 19.57 -6.01
CA ARG A 251 8.81 19.94 -4.99
C ARG A 251 7.56 20.47 -5.67
N VAL A 252 6.40 20.23 -5.06
CA VAL A 252 5.10 20.63 -5.61
C VAL A 252 4.99 22.13 -5.90
N GLU A 253 5.67 22.97 -5.13
CA GLU A 253 5.66 24.42 -5.30
C GLU A 253 6.32 24.87 -6.62
N ARG A 254 7.13 24.03 -7.25
CA ARG A 254 7.78 24.28 -8.55
C ARG A 254 7.02 23.66 -9.71
N MET A 255 6.06 22.77 -9.43
CA MET A 255 5.29 22.09 -10.48
C MET A 255 4.16 22.97 -10.99
N CYS A 256 3.88 22.92 -12.30
CA CYS A 256 2.73 23.58 -12.89
C CYS A 256 1.59 22.60 -13.12
N PHE A 257 0.36 23.13 -12.99
CA PHE A 257 -0.85 22.34 -13.16
C PHE A 257 -1.85 23.07 -14.06
N VAL A 258 -2.40 22.36 -15.03
CA VAL A 258 -3.48 22.82 -15.90
C VAL A 258 -4.67 21.90 -15.70
N ASP A 259 -5.84 22.46 -15.40
CA ASP A 259 -7.07 21.71 -15.12
C ASP A 259 -6.86 20.54 -14.11
N GLY A 260 -6.05 20.77 -13.08
CA GLY A 260 -5.73 19.81 -12.04
C GLY A 260 -4.73 18.73 -12.44
N ARG A 261 -4.21 18.73 -13.68
CA ARG A 261 -3.20 17.79 -14.18
C ARG A 261 -1.81 18.42 -14.14
N VAL A 262 -0.78 17.62 -13.86
CA VAL A 262 0.61 18.05 -13.92
C VAL A 262 0.95 18.37 -15.38
N SER A 263 1.34 19.63 -15.65
CA SER A 263 1.79 20.09 -16.97
C SER A 263 3.30 20.35 -17.02
N ASP A 264 3.93 20.58 -15.85
CA ASP A 264 5.37 20.73 -15.72
C ASP A 264 5.81 20.21 -14.34
N PHE A 265 6.87 19.43 -14.28
CA PHE A 265 7.38 18.82 -13.04
C PHE A 265 8.35 19.74 -12.26
N GLY A 266 8.66 20.94 -12.79
CA GLY A 266 9.55 21.90 -12.13
C GLY A 266 11.01 21.45 -12.02
N VAL A 267 11.43 20.56 -12.92
CA VAL A 267 12.81 20.04 -13.06
C VAL A 267 13.28 20.21 -14.50
N THR A 268 14.59 20.08 -14.75
CA THR A 268 15.11 20.14 -16.11
C THR A 268 14.70 18.91 -16.94
N GLN A 269 14.69 19.05 -18.27
CA GLN A 269 14.41 17.96 -19.20
C GLN A 269 15.39 16.79 -18.99
N GLU A 270 16.66 17.07 -18.71
CA GLU A 270 17.69 16.06 -18.45
C GLU A 270 17.39 15.24 -17.18
N GLU A 271 17.01 15.92 -16.08
CA GLU A 271 16.61 15.27 -14.82
C GLU A 271 15.36 14.40 -15.01
N LEU A 272 14.39 14.93 -15.77
CA LEU A 272 13.15 14.22 -16.07
C LEU A 272 13.42 12.96 -16.90
N CYS A 273 14.18 13.08 -17.99
CA CYS A 273 14.58 11.96 -18.83
C CYS A 273 15.41 10.91 -18.04
N THR A 274 16.31 11.36 -17.17
CA THR A 274 17.10 10.48 -16.30
C THR A 274 16.18 9.69 -15.37
N ALA A 275 15.22 10.35 -14.72
CA ALA A 275 14.26 9.69 -13.85
C ALA A 275 13.43 8.64 -14.60
N VAL A 276 12.88 8.99 -15.77
CA VAL A 276 12.06 8.09 -16.58
C VAL A 276 12.87 6.91 -17.11
N ASN A 277 14.06 7.14 -17.64
CA ASN A 277 14.96 6.10 -18.17
C ASN A 277 15.42 5.11 -17.09
N SER A 278 15.49 5.53 -15.83
CA SER A 278 15.78 4.62 -14.72
C SER A 278 14.71 3.54 -14.53
N GLY A 279 13.46 3.84 -14.90
CA GLY A 279 12.27 3.02 -14.64
C GLY A 279 11.82 2.99 -13.18
N GLU A 280 12.61 3.56 -12.26
CA GLU A 280 12.32 3.53 -10.83
C GLU A 280 11.02 4.24 -10.41
N PRO A 281 10.61 5.39 -11.03
CA PRO A 281 9.34 6.03 -10.71
C PRO A 281 8.13 5.10 -10.85
N PHE A 282 8.17 4.15 -11.79
CA PHE A 282 7.05 3.31 -12.20
C PHE A 282 6.99 1.95 -11.48
N ARG A 283 7.98 1.67 -10.65
CA ARG A 283 7.99 0.48 -9.79
C ARG A 283 7.04 0.63 -8.60
N THR A 284 6.73 -0.51 -8.00
CA THR A 284 6.02 -0.52 -6.71
C THR A 284 6.71 0.39 -5.70
N SER A 285 5.96 1.29 -5.10
CA SER A 285 6.42 2.26 -4.10
C SER A 285 5.95 1.89 -2.70
N GLY A 286 6.58 2.47 -1.66
CA GLY A 286 6.28 2.24 -0.25
C GLY A 286 7.46 1.62 0.49
N CYS A 287 7.24 0.55 1.24
CA CYS A 287 8.29 -0.10 2.03
C CYS A 287 9.46 -0.57 1.16
N PRO A 288 10.72 -0.39 1.62
CA PRO A 288 11.89 -0.83 0.88
C PRO A 288 11.83 -2.31 0.51
N GLY A 289 12.14 -2.62 -0.75
CA GLY A 289 12.18 -3.99 -1.27
C GLY A 289 10.82 -4.63 -1.57
N CYS A 290 9.70 -3.99 -1.24
CA CYS A 290 8.36 -4.51 -1.52
C CYS A 290 8.00 -4.34 -3.00
N ASN A 291 7.62 -5.43 -3.67
CA ASN A 291 7.22 -5.40 -5.07
C ASN A 291 5.72 -5.63 -5.31
N ARG A 292 4.94 -6.07 -4.33
CA ARG A 292 3.47 -6.30 -4.39
C ARG A 292 2.96 -6.69 -5.78
N PRO A 293 3.36 -7.84 -6.34
CA PRO A 293 3.09 -8.15 -7.73
C PRO A 293 1.59 -8.28 -8.00
N PHE A 294 1.09 -7.47 -8.93
CA PHE A 294 -0.27 -7.52 -9.46
C PHE A 294 -1.41 -7.36 -8.44
N TYR A 295 -1.20 -6.55 -7.40
CA TYR A 295 -2.24 -6.26 -6.40
C TYR A 295 -3.36 -5.34 -6.94
N ASN A 296 -3.01 -4.44 -7.86
CA ASN A 296 -3.94 -3.47 -8.45
C ASN A 296 -4.20 -3.70 -9.94
N GLU A 297 -3.44 -4.55 -10.58
CA GLU A 297 -3.46 -4.80 -12.02
C GLU A 297 -3.43 -6.29 -12.35
N SER A 298 -3.88 -6.64 -13.57
CA SER A 298 -3.66 -7.96 -14.14
C SER A 298 -2.23 -8.09 -14.69
N PRO A 299 -1.58 -9.28 -14.64
CA PRO A 299 -0.33 -9.51 -15.35
C PRO A 299 -0.38 -9.21 -16.85
N ARG A 300 -1.59 -9.16 -17.43
CA ARG A 300 -1.83 -8.83 -18.86
C ARG A 300 -1.88 -7.32 -19.10
N GLY A 301 -1.83 -6.51 -18.04
CA GLY A 301 -1.91 -5.06 -18.08
C GLY A 301 -3.34 -4.48 -18.16
N PRO A 302 -3.43 -3.14 -18.20
CA PRO A 302 -2.29 -2.22 -18.05
C PRO A 302 -1.60 -2.39 -16.69
N ILE A 303 -0.27 -2.30 -16.66
CA ILE A 303 0.51 -2.39 -15.43
C ILE A 303 0.64 -1.00 -14.83
N TYR A 304 0.12 -0.78 -13.63
CA TYR A 304 0.26 0.47 -12.90
C TYR A 304 1.58 0.53 -12.11
N ASN A 305 1.87 -0.51 -11.32
CA ASN A 305 3.09 -0.63 -10.54
C ASN A 305 3.89 -1.83 -11.01
N TYR A 306 5.02 -1.58 -11.64
CA TYR A 306 5.87 -2.68 -12.08
C TYR A 306 6.50 -3.40 -10.87
N PRO A 307 6.28 -4.72 -10.72
CA PRO A 307 6.88 -5.49 -9.62
C PRO A 307 8.37 -5.81 -9.86
N ARG A 308 8.89 -5.42 -11.00
CA ARG A 308 10.28 -5.53 -11.47
C ARG A 308 10.68 -4.22 -12.14
N ARG A 309 11.94 -4.10 -12.51
CA ARG A 309 12.34 -2.99 -13.39
C ARG A 309 11.59 -3.10 -14.73
N PRO A 310 10.97 -2.03 -15.23
CA PRO A 310 10.38 -2.01 -16.57
C PRO A 310 11.42 -2.36 -17.63
N THR A 311 11.00 -3.06 -18.67
CA THR A 311 11.83 -3.34 -19.85
C THR A 311 12.06 -2.06 -20.64
N ARG A 312 13.04 -2.08 -21.56
CA ARG A 312 13.31 -0.94 -22.44
C ARG A 312 12.06 -0.53 -23.23
N ASN A 313 11.31 -1.48 -23.78
CA ASN A 313 10.09 -1.19 -24.54
C ASN A 313 8.99 -0.57 -23.66
N GLU A 314 8.85 -1.03 -22.40
CA GLU A 314 7.92 -0.44 -21.44
C GLU A 314 8.30 1.00 -21.08
N ILE A 315 9.60 1.28 -20.93
CA ILE A 315 10.11 2.64 -20.69
C ILE A 315 9.85 3.54 -21.90
N GLU A 316 10.13 3.09 -23.12
CA GLU A 316 9.85 3.87 -24.34
C GLU A 316 8.34 4.17 -24.47
N SER A 317 7.47 3.19 -24.25
CA SER A 317 6.02 3.44 -24.24
C SER A 317 5.58 4.45 -23.15
N ILE A 318 6.25 4.46 -22.00
CA ILE A 318 5.97 5.46 -20.96
C ILE A 318 6.45 6.86 -21.39
N LYS A 319 7.62 6.95 -22.04
CA LYS A 319 8.12 8.21 -22.59
C LYS A 319 7.16 8.81 -23.64
N GLU A 320 6.70 7.96 -24.57
CA GLU A 320 5.68 8.36 -25.57
C GLU A 320 4.40 8.88 -24.88
N MET A 321 3.91 8.18 -23.84
CA MET A 321 2.73 8.66 -23.08
C MET A 321 2.96 10.00 -22.40
N LEU A 322 4.19 10.28 -21.96
CA LEU A 322 4.55 11.51 -21.22
C LEU A 322 5.03 12.64 -22.15
N ASP A 323 4.98 12.44 -23.47
CA ASP A 323 5.51 13.35 -24.49
C ASP A 323 7.00 13.73 -24.23
N LEU A 324 7.81 12.77 -23.83
CA LEU A 324 9.25 12.91 -23.58
C LEU A 324 10.04 12.29 -24.73
N GLU A 325 10.86 13.11 -25.39
CA GLU A 325 11.80 12.70 -26.43
C GLU A 325 13.08 12.04 -25.86
#